data_f8ef5852c562571b1f4e908ef4ba5e97
#
_entry.id   f8ef5852c562571b1f4e908ef4ba5e97
#
_cell.length_a   1.000
_cell.length_b   1.000
_cell.length_c   1.000
_cell.angle_alpha   90.00
_cell.angle_beta   90.00
_cell.angle_gamma   90.00
#
_symmetry.space_group_name_H-M   'P 1'
#
loop_
_entity.id
_entity.type
_entity.pdbx_description
1 polymer ?
#
loop_
_entity_poly.entity_id
_entity_poly.type
_entity_poly.pdbx_seq_one_letter_code
_entity_poly.pdbx_strand_id
1 'polypeptide(L)'
;MMKDTKTEKDKLHRYLDDLYTREDASQLLQSIKDSENQDILDELAAEVWEESGNLQPGNDLEREKYKREARQLLKRIEHKKRTWFRRASVVAVSTAAVIAIIIGSVNFFRYMNAQQVTLAEITTSFGEKRQVTLPDGTLLVLNSCSQVRYPDRFVGDLREVELEGEGYFRVARNEKMPFIVRTKRLDVQVLGTRFDVKSYSTDEIVSVSVESGKVQVDLPEAMMRLTAKEQVLINTVSGEYSKKTEDRGVAAWMKGGLRFYSTPIRDVAKELERVYNCRITFASGQDFNNLITGEHDNKSLEAVLKSIEFISGDIKYKKEGIHVLLYKE
;
A
#
# COMPACT_ATOMS: atom_id res chain seq x y z
N MET A 1 37.28 20.67 52.24
CA MET A 1 37.18 22.10 52.04
C MET A 1 36.38 22.63 53.23
N MET A 2 37.10 23.04 54.29
CA MET A 2 36.52 23.58 55.54
C MET A 2 35.74 24.84 55.19
N LYS A 3 34.44 24.80 55.04
CA LYS A 3 33.58 25.96 55.06
C LYS A 3 33.59 26.53 56.48
N ASP A 4 33.80 27.78 56.57
CA ASP A 4 34.05 28.63 57.70
C ASP A 4 32.92 28.49 58.75
N THR A 5 33.11 27.57 59.71
CA THR A 5 32.19 27.30 60.84
C THR A 5 31.88 28.58 61.64
N LYS A 6 32.80 29.55 61.60
CA LYS A 6 32.64 30.86 62.27
C LYS A 6 31.57 31.71 61.59
N THR A 7 31.45 31.65 60.27
CA THR A 7 30.44 32.39 59.48
C THR A 7 29.02 31.84 59.69
N GLU A 8 28.89 30.57 59.90
CA GLU A 8 27.58 29.94 60.14
C GLU A 8 27.10 30.15 61.58
N LYS A 9 28.02 30.16 62.54
CA LYS A 9 27.77 30.50 63.95
C LYS A 9 27.29 31.95 64.08
N ASP A 10 27.94 32.91 63.39
CA ASP A 10 27.53 34.32 63.35
C ASP A 10 26.16 34.52 62.71
N LYS A 11 25.81 33.73 61.74
CA LYS A 11 24.46 33.77 61.10
C LYS A 11 23.38 33.24 62.04
N LEU A 12 23.68 32.18 62.77
CA LEU A 12 22.76 31.57 63.78
C LEU A 12 22.52 32.56 64.95
N HIS A 13 23.56 33.21 65.43
CA HIS A 13 23.44 34.25 66.47
C HIS A 13 22.60 35.43 66.01
N ARG A 14 22.82 35.93 64.79
CA ARG A 14 21.98 37.00 64.18
C ARG A 14 20.51 36.57 64.06
N TYR A 15 20.24 35.30 63.76
CA TYR A 15 18.89 34.77 63.70
C TYR A 15 18.21 34.74 65.05
N LEU A 16 18.92 34.39 66.09
CA LEU A 16 18.44 34.37 67.47
C LEU A 16 18.22 35.77 68.04
N ASP A 17 19.00 36.78 67.59
CA ASP A 17 18.87 38.17 68.03
C ASP A 17 17.87 38.99 67.19
N ASP A 18 17.05 38.34 66.36
CA ASP A 18 16.11 38.98 65.40
C ASP A 18 16.75 39.98 64.38
N LEU A 19 18.07 39.88 64.16
CA LEU A 19 18.88 40.73 63.29
C LEU A 19 19.24 40.08 61.95
N TYR A 20 18.33 39.33 61.35
CA TYR A 20 18.55 38.59 60.09
C TYR A 20 17.84 39.20 58.91
N THR A 21 18.45 39.10 57.74
CA THR A 21 17.82 39.42 56.46
C THR A 21 17.09 38.22 55.89
N ARG A 22 16.15 38.46 54.95
CA ARG A 22 15.41 37.40 54.24
C ARG A 22 16.33 36.44 53.49
N GLU A 23 17.49 36.97 53.06
CA GLU A 23 18.55 36.24 52.37
C GLU A 23 19.32 35.29 53.32
N ASP A 24 19.65 35.78 54.52
CA ASP A 24 20.33 35.00 55.57
C ASP A 24 19.43 33.80 56.01
N ALA A 25 18.14 34.02 56.21
CA ALA A 25 17.20 32.99 56.58
C ALA A 25 17.07 31.92 55.49
N SER A 26 17.10 32.29 54.18
CA SER A 26 17.02 31.34 53.09
C SER A 26 18.29 30.50 52.95
N GLN A 27 19.45 31.07 53.18
CA GLN A 27 20.73 30.35 53.18
C GLN A 27 20.87 29.40 54.38
N LEU A 28 20.41 29.78 55.57
CA LEU A 28 20.37 28.93 56.73
C LEU A 28 19.42 27.74 56.56
N LEU A 29 18.23 27.95 55.94
CA LEU A 29 17.30 26.90 55.63
C LEU A 29 17.83 25.94 54.54
N GLN A 30 18.69 26.40 53.66
CA GLN A 30 19.34 25.58 52.65
C GLN A 30 20.49 24.75 53.21
N SER A 31 21.28 25.31 54.15
CA SER A 31 22.35 24.55 54.86
C SER A 31 21.81 23.49 55.83
N ILE A 32 20.63 23.72 56.42
CA ILE A 32 19.90 22.73 57.25
C ILE A 32 19.40 21.55 56.43
N LYS A 33 19.19 21.75 55.13
CA LYS A 33 18.64 20.72 54.23
C LYS A 33 19.70 19.77 53.68
N ASP A 34 20.96 20.16 53.70
CA ASP A 34 22.07 19.30 53.24
C ASP A 34 22.49 18.35 54.40
N SER A 35 22.25 17.07 54.22
CA SER A 35 22.46 16.00 55.22
C SER A 35 23.91 15.87 55.73
N GLU A 36 24.88 16.45 54.99
CA GLU A 36 26.30 16.49 55.35
C GLU A 36 26.64 17.45 56.50
N ASN A 37 25.74 18.39 56.80
CA ASN A 37 25.96 19.45 57.83
C ASN A 37 25.12 19.21 59.10
N GLN A 38 24.42 18.10 59.21
CA GLN A 38 23.48 17.84 60.30
C GLN A 38 24.20 17.72 61.64
N ASP A 39 25.35 17.02 61.67
CA ASP A 39 26.17 16.87 62.89
C ASP A 39 26.74 18.22 63.39
N ILE A 40 27.11 19.10 62.46
CA ILE A 40 27.64 20.44 62.80
C ILE A 40 26.53 21.37 63.32
N LEU A 41 25.32 21.22 62.82
CA LEU A 41 24.13 21.98 63.25
C LEU A 41 23.64 21.51 64.63
N ASP A 42 23.72 20.21 64.90
CA ASP A 42 23.37 19.65 66.22
C ASP A 42 24.39 20.07 67.29
N GLU A 43 25.70 20.14 66.97
CA GLU A 43 26.76 20.63 67.85
C GLU A 43 26.62 22.13 68.13
N LEU A 44 26.33 22.94 67.09
CA LEU A 44 26.06 24.38 67.24
C LEU A 44 24.77 24.66 68.03
N ALA A 45 23.75 23.85 67.82
CA ALA A 45 22.48 23.96 68.53
C ALA A 45 22.66 23.63 70.06
N ALA A 46 23.50 22.64 70.36
CA ALA A 46 23.83 22.31 71.74
C ALA A 46 24.65 23.40 72.41
N GLU A 47 25.63 23.99 71.72
CA GLU A 47 26.46 25.12 72.24
C GLU A 47 25.60 26.37 72.50
N VAL A 48 24.71 26.71 71.56
CA VAL A 48 23.76 27.85 71.74
C VAL A 48 22.79 27.58 72.85
N TRP A 49 22.39 26.32 73.04
CA TRP A 49 21.46 25.95 74.14
C TRP A 49 22.15 26.07 75.53
N GLU A 50 23.43 25.73 75.61
CA GLU A 50 24.22 25.96 76.87
C GLU A 50 24.46 27.42 77.18
N GLU A 51 24.77 28.26 76.18
CA GLU A 51 24.93 29.70 76.33
C GLU A 51 23.59 30.43 76.72
N SER A 52 22.46 29.89 76.24
CA SER A 52 21.13 30.44 76.54
C SER A 52 20.56 30.03 77.90
N GLY A 53 21.27 29.21 78.63
CA GLY A 53 20.85 28.61 79.93
C GLY A 53 20.47 29.62 81.04
N ASN A 54 20.43 30.92 80.80
CA ASN A 54 20.03 31.97 81.70
C ASN A 54 18.71 32.68 81.36
N LEU A 55 17.99 32.22 80.34
CA LEU A 55 16.68 32.74 80.01
C LEU A 55 15.63 31.95 80.74
N GLN A 56 14.88 32.64 81.65
CA GLN A 56 13.76 32.02 82.34
C GLN A 56 12.75 31.46 81.33
N PRO A 57 12.16 30.27 81.61
CA PRO A 57 11.21 29.65 80.68
C PRO A 57 10.02 30.58 80.54
N GLY A 58 9.85 31.13 79.36
CA GLY A 58 8.69 31.92 78.97
C GLY A 58 7.41 31.11 79.21
N ASN A 59 6.37 31.82 79.63
CA ASN A 59 5.10 31.31 80.07
C ASN A 59 4.56 30.26 79.08
N ASP A 60 4.11 29.10 79.56
CA ASP A 60 3.62 27.97 78.73
C ASP A 60 2.57 28.41 77.67
N LEU A 61 1.87 29.49 77.92
CA LEU A 61 0.93 30.13 77.00
C LEU A 61 1.57 30.71 75.72
N GLU A 62 2.74 31.30 75.84
CA GLU A 62 3.47 31.87 74.70
C GLU A 62 4.09 30.73 73.85
N ARG A 63 4.59 29.70 74.47
CA ARG A 63 5.13 28.51 73.78
C ARG A 63 4.06 27.79 72.96
N GLU A 64 2.89 27.68 73.47
CA GLU A 64 1.76 27.12 72.71
C GLU A 64 1.27 28.03 71.57
N LYS A 65 1.32 29.32 71.73
CA LYS A 65 1.02 30.29 70.69
C LYS A 65 2.00 30.15 69.47
N TYR A 66 3.30 30.13 69.71
CA TYR A 66 4.29 29.97 68.67
C TYR A 66 4.22 28.61 68.00
N LYS A 67 3.94 27.53 68.73
CA LYS A 67 3.69 26.22 68.14
C LYS A 67 2.45 26.20 67.22
N ARG A 68 1.41 26.91 67.54
CA ARG A 68 0.20 27.01 66.68
C ARG A 68 0.47 27.82 65.45
N GLU A 69 1.19 28.95 65.52
CA GLU A 69 1.57 29.74 64.39
C GLU A 69 2.52 28.99 63.45
N ALA A 70 3.50 28.31 63.94
CA ALA A 70 4.39 27.48 63.16
C ALA A 70 3.63 26.34 62.42
N ARG A 71 2.70 25.67 63.10
CA ARG A 71 1.86 24.64 62.45
C ARG A 71 0.93 25.22 61.37
N GLN A 72 0.43 26.44 61.54
CA GLN A 72 -0.39 27.11 60.52
C GLN A 72 0.44 27.53 59.30
N LEU A 73 1.64 27.98 59.50
CA LEU A 73 2.57 28.31 58.41
C LEU A 73 2.96 27.06 57.60
N LEU A 74 3.30 25.98 58.29
CA LEU A 74 3.63 24.70 57.61
C LEU A 74 2.44 24.19 56.82
N LYS A 75 1.22 24.21 57.32
CA LYS A 75 0.02 23.84 56.57
C LYS A 75 -0.22 24.70 55.34
N ARG A 76 0.05 26.01 55.38
CA ARG A 76 -0.08 26.92 54.23
C ARG A 76 0.96 26.60 53.13
N ILE A 77 2.17 26.25 53.54
CA ILE A 77 3.25 25.88 52.57
C ILE A 77 2.96 24.54 51.89
N GLU A 78 2.51 23.55 52.64
CA GLU A 78 2.12 22.23 52.07
C GLU A 78 0.94 22.35 51.12
N HIS A 79 -0.11 23.13 51.43
CA HIS A 79 -1.24 23.34 50.55
C HIS A 79 -0.86 24.01 49.22
N LYS A 80 0.07 24.95 49.24
CA LYS A 80 0.50 25.70 48.04
C LYS A 80 1.33 24.83 47.11
N LYS A 81 2.20 23.94 47.65
CA LYS A 81 2.95 22.98 46.84
C LYS A 81 2.04 21.91 46.18
N ARG A 82 1.07 21.36 46.94
CA ARG A 82 0.17 20.32 46.45
C ARG A 82 -0.74 20.78 45.30
N THR A 83 -1.22 22.04 45.36
CA THR A 83 -2.07 22.60 44.28
C THR A 83 -1.26 22.94 43.01
N TRP A 84 -0.01 23.36 43.14
CA TRP A 84 0.87 23.64 42.02
C TRP A 84 1.25 22.37 41.27
N PHE A 85 1.64 21.29 41.98
CA PHE A 85 1.93 19.98 41.38
C PHE A 85 0.71 19.38 40.68
N ARG A 86 -0.48 19.51 41.27
CA ARG A 86 -1.74 19.06 40.62
C ARG A 86 -2.03 19.82 39.34
N ARG A 87 -1.84 21.14 39.31
CA ARG A 87 -2.03 21.93 38.08
C ARG A 87 -0.98 21.61 37.02
N ALA A 88 0.27 21.48 37.41
CA ALA A 88 1.36 21.10 36.49
C ALA A 88 1.14 19.69 35.90
N SER A 89 0.67 18.71 36.69
CA SER A 89 0.38 17.35 36.18
C SER A 89 -0.83 17.34 35.25
N VAL A 90 -1.89 18.12 35.51
CA VAL A 90 -3.04 18.24 34.62
C VAL A 90 -2.64 18.84 33.29
N VAL A 91 -1.82 19.90 33.29
CA VAL A 91 -1.30 20.52 32.05
C VAL A 91 -0.39 19.54 31.28
N ALA A 92 0.49 18.82 31.96
CA ALA A 92 1.37 17.83 31.31
C ALA A 92 0.60 16.67 30.69
N VAL A 93 -0.44 16.17 31.36
CA VAL A 93 -1.33 15.09 30.84
C VAL A 93 -2.15 15.59 29.65
N SER A 94 -2.67 16.82 29.72
CA SER A 94 -3.45 17.38 28.61
C SER A 94 -2.60 17.64 27.37
N THR A 95 -1.37 18.13 27.52
CA THR A 95 -0.44 18.31 26.38
C THR A 95 -0.03 16.98 25.76
N ALA A 96 0.27 15.97 26.58
CA ALA A 96 0.56 14.61 26.10
C ALA A 96 -0.63 14.00 25.34
N ALA A 97 -1.85 14.19 25.81
CA ALA A 97 -3.06 13.73 25.14
C ALA A 97 -3.27 14.41 23.78
N VAL A 98 -3.06 15.73 23.70
CA VAL A 98 -3.16 16.48 22.44
C VAL A 98 -2.10 16.00 21.43
N ILE A 99 -0.86 15.82 21.87
CA ILE A 99 0.21 15.29 21.00
C ILE A 99 -0.14 13.87 20.51
N ALA A 100 -0.64 13.00 21.37
CA ALA A 100 -1.07 11.66 20.99
C ALA A 100 -2.22 11.68 19.98
N ILE A 101 -3.20 12.58 20.13
CA ILE A 101 -4.28 12.77 19.15
C ILE A 101 -3.74 13.27 17.83
N ILE A 102 -2.82 14.24 17.81
CA ILE A 102 -2.21 14.74 16.59
C ILE A 102 -1.43 13.63 15.87
N ILE A 103 -0.59 12.89 16.59
CA ILE A 103 0.16 11.77 16.02
C ILE A 103 -0.79 10.70 15.49
N GLY A 104 -1.83 10.35 16.25
CA GLY A 104 -2.86 9.40 15.87
C GLY A 104 -3.62 9.85 14.61
N SER A 105 -4.04 11.11 14.55
CA SER A 105 -4.74 11.67 13.39
C SER A 105 -3.84 11.74 12.15
N VAL A 106 -2.59 12.17 12.28
CA VAL A 106 -1.63 12.19 11.16
C VAL A 106 -1.38 10.77 10.63
N ASN A 107 -1.18 9.79 11.50
CA ASN A 107 -1.02 8.39 11.08
C ASN A 107 -2.31 7.83 10.47
N PHE A 108 -3.47 8.16 11.01
CA PHE A 108 -4.77 7.78 10.45
C PHE A 108 -4.98 8.39 9.05
N PHE A 109 -4.71 9.69 8.87
CA PHE A 109 -4.78 10.34 7.55
C PHE A 109 -3.76 9.76 6.56
N ARG A 110 -2.54 9.46 7.00
CA ARG A 110 -1.54 8.76 6.17
C ARG A 110 -2.01 7.38 5.76
N TYR A 111 -2.61 6.63 6.67
CA TYR A 111 -3.19 5.31 6.38
C TYR A 111 -4.35 5.40 5.40
N MET A 112 -5.28 6.35 5.59
CA MET A 112 -6.39 6.59 4.66
C MET A 112 -5.92 7.02 3.27
N ASN A 113 -4.98 7.94 3.17
CA ASN A 113 -4.42 8.38 1.88
C ASN A 113 -3.55 7.29 1.23
N ALA A 114 -2.92 6.42 2.01
CA ALA A 114 -2.19 5.28 1.48
C ALA A 114 -3.11 4.26 0.79
N GLN A 115 -4.41 4.27 1.06
CA GLN A 115 -5.40 3.40 0.43
C GLN A 115 -6.05 4.00 -0.82
N GLN A 116 -5.84 5.28 -1.13
CA GLN A 116 -6.29 5.86 -2.40
C GLN A 116 -5.38 5.38 -3.52
N VAL A 117 -5.79 4.28 -4.16
CA VAL A 117 -5.15 3.72 -5.34
C VAL A 117 -5.76 4.38 -6.57
N THR A 118 -4.93 4.99 -7.40
CA THR A 118 -5.37 5.56 -8.68
C THR A 118 -5.25 4.49 -9.75
N LEU A 119 -6.32 4.29 -10.53
CA LEU A 119 -6.28 3.37 -11.65
C LEU A 119 -5.74 4.09 -12.88
N ALA A 120 -4.71 3.52 -13.47
CA ALA A 120 -4.22 3.88 -14.79
C ALA A 120 -4.94 3.01 -15.84
N GLU A 121 -5.26 3.62 -16.99
CA GLU A 121 -5.88 2.94 -18.12
C GLU A 121 -5.02 3.16 -19.37
N ILE A 122 -4.76 2.09 -20.09
CA ILE A 122 -4.03 2.12 -21.35
C ILE A 122 -4.85 1.36 -22.39
N THR A 123 -5.02 2.00 -23.54
CA THR A 123 -5.72 1.44 -24.70
C THR A 123 -4.82 1.42 -25.92
N THR A 124 -5.08 0.50 -26.84
CA THR A 124 -4.46 0.41 -28.15
C THR A 124 -5.50 0.52 -29.26
N SER A 125 -5.11 1.17 -30.35
CA SER A 125 -5.92 1.31 -31.55
C SER A 125 -5.75 0.13 -32.52
N PHE A 126 -6.42 0.18 -33.68
CA PHE A 126 -6.23 -0.78 -34.77
C PHE A 126 -4.79 -0.83 -35.24
N GLY A 127 -4.21 -2.02 -35.36
CA GLY A 127 -2.82 -2.23 -35.78
C GLY A 127 -1.77 -1.82 -34.74
N GLU A 128 -2.18 -1.17 -33.64
CA GLU A 128 -1.28 -0.70 -32.60
C GLU A 128 -0.94 -1.81 -31.62
N LYS A 129 0.34 -1.86 -31.23
CA LYS A 129 0.82 -2.68 -30.11
C LYS A 129 1.57 -1.80 -29.14
N ARG A 130 1.37 -1.99 -27.85
CA ARG A 130 1.96 -1.12 -26.84
C ARG A 130 2.59 -1.92 -25.70
N GLN A 131 3.83 -1.61 -25.39
CA GLN A 131 4.50 -2.19 -24.23
C GLN A 131 4.37 -1.27 -23.02
N VAL A 132 4.06 -1.86 -21.87
CA VAL A 132 3.85 -1.20 -20.59
C VAL A 132 4.64 -1.94 -19.52
N THR A 133 5.28 -1.18 -18.62
CA THR A 133 5.86 -1.74 -17.40
C THR A 133 4.94 -1.38 -16.22
N LEU A 134 4.44 -2.40 -15.54
CA LEU A 134 3.57 -2.25 -14.38
C LEU A 134 4.38 -1.89 -13.13
N PRO A 135 3.74 -1.41 -12.04
CA PRO A 135 4.43 -0.97 -10.82
C PRO A 135 5.27 -2.03 -10.11
N ASP A 136 4.96 -3.31 -10.33
CA ASP A 136 5.72 -4.44 -9.78
C ASP A 136 6.91 -4.89 -10.65
N GLY A 137 7.16 -4.20 -11.78
CA GLY A 137 8.17 -4.58 -12.77
C GLY A 137 7.69 -5.62 -13.80
N THR A 138 6.42 -6.03 -13.77
CA THR A 138 5.81 -6.88 -14.79
C THR A 138 5.81 -6.16 -16.13
N LEU A 139 6.25 -6.84 -17.20
CA LEU A 139 6.14 -6.33 -18.56
C LEU A 139 4.87 -6.89 -19.21
N LEU A 140 4.07 -5.98 -19.74
CA LEU A 140 2.87 -6.25 -20.51
C LEU A 140 3.04 -5.72 -21.92
N VAL A 141 2.76 -6.53 -22.93
CA VAL A 141 2.57 -6.08 -24.31
C VAL A 141 1.10 -6.24 -24.64
N LEU A 142 0.43 -5.13 -24.98
CA LEU A 142 -0.96 -5.11 -25.43
C LEU A 142 -1.02 -5.27 -26.95
N ASN A 143 -1.92 -6.10 -27.45
CA ASN A 143 -2.24 -6.24 -28.86
C ASN A 143 -3.25 -5.17 -29.30
N SER A 144 -3.57 -5.16 -30.59
CA SER A 144 -4.49 -4.19 -31.21
C SER A 144 -5.89 -4.21 -30.59
N CYS A 145 -6.50 -3.05 -30.44
CA CYS A 145 -7.86 -2.87 -29.89
C CYS A 145 -8.03 -3.49 -28.51
N SER A 146 -7.01 -3.37 -27.66
CA SER A 146 -6.98 -3.91 -26.29
C SER A 146 -6.92 -2.78 -25.27
N GLN A 147 -7.38 -3.08 -24.07
CA GLN A 147 -7.39 -2.17 -22.93
C GLN A 147 -6.92 -2.88 -21.69
N VAL A 148 -6.08 -2.22 -20.91
CA VAL A 148 -5.70 -2.67 -19.56
C VAL A 148 -5.94 -1.56 -18.57
N ARG A 149 -6.50 -1.92 -17.40
CA ARG A 149 -6.60 -1.08 -16.21
C ARG A 149 -5.78 -1.71 -15.10
N TYR A 150 -4.98 -0.91 -14.44
CA TYR A 150 -4.13 -1.36 -13.34
C TYR A 150 -3.91 -0.24 -12.33
N PRO A 151 -3.63 -0.56 -11.05
CA PRO A 151 -3.37 0.44 -10.04
C PRO A 151 -1.97 1.08 -10.22
N ASP A 152 -1.83 2.33 -9.81
CA ASP A 152 -0.53 3.03 -9.76
C ASP A 152 0.46 2.36 -8.79
N ARG A 153 -0.05 1.53 -7.86
CA ARG A 153 0.68 0.65 -6.96
C ARG A 153 -0.21 -0.52 -6.53
N PHE A 154 0.36 -1.69 -6.39
CA PHE A 154 -0.34 -2.84 -5.82
C PHE A 154 -0.33 -2.76 -4.30
N VAL A 155 -1.52 -2.86 -3.68
CA VAL A 155 -1.72 -2.77 -2.22
C VAL A 155 -2.47 -4.03 -1.75
N GLY A 156 -2.12 -4.52 -0.55
CA GLY A 156 -2.72 -5.75 -0.01
C GLY A 156 -1.98 -7.01 -0.47
N ASP A 157 -2.71 -8.11 -0.62
CA ASP A 157 -2.14 -9.44 -0.81
C ASP A 157 -2.15 -9.91 -2.28
N LEU A 158 -2.68 -9.09 -3.20
CA LEU A 158 -2.86 -9.43 -4.61
C LEU A 158 -2.36 -8.31 -5.53
N ARG A 159 -1.85 -8.70 -6.71
CA ARG A 159 -1.53 -7.79 -7.82
C ARG A 159 -2.58 -8.02 -8.90
N GLU A 160 -3.52 -7.11 -9.04
CA GLU A 160 -4.66 -7.29 -9.91
C GLU A 160 -4.66 -6.27 -11.05
N VAL A 161 -4.94 -6.74 -12.26
CA VAL A 161 -5.14 -5.94 -13.45
C VAL A 161 -6.39 -6.40 -14.19
N GLU A 162 -7.10 -5.49 -14.84
CA GLU A 162 -8.25 -5.81 -15.70
C GLU A 162 -7.83 -5.73 -17.16
N LEU A 163 -8.13 -6.76 -17.94
CA LEU A 163 -7.83 -6.84 -19.37
C LEU A 163 -9.11 -7.03 -20.18
N GLU A 164 -9.28 -6.19 -21.21
CA GLU A 164 -10.18 -6.42 -22.33
C GLU A 164 -9.35 -6.48 -23.61
N GLY A 165 -9.42 -7.57 -24.36
CA GLY A 165 -8.60 -7.76 -25.54
C GLY A 165 -7.50 -8.80 -25.38
N GLU A 166 -6.31 -8.56 -25.90
CA GLU A 166 -5.20 -9.51 -25.89
C GLU A 166 -3.93 -8.88 -25.33
N GLY A 167 -3.28 -9.61 -24.41
CA GLY A 167 -2.05 -9.16 -23.77
C GLY A 167 -1.10 -10.29 -23.44
N TYR A 168 0.17 -10.08 -23.77
CA TYR A 168 1.24 -10.95 -23.33
C TYR A 168 1.92 -10.39 -22.09
N PHE A 169 1.97 -11.22 -21.05
CA PHE A 169 2.49 -10.87 -19.72
C PHE A 169 3.81 -11.60 -19.44
N ARG A 170 4.80 -10.84 -19.00
CA ARG A 170 6.00 -11.36 -18.35
C ARG A 170 5.99 -10.91 -16.91
N VAL A 171 5.35 -11.70 -16.05
CA VAL A 171 5.10 -11.34 -14.66
C VAL A 171 6.34 -11.47 -13.80
N ALA A 172 6.63 -10.42 -13.04
CA ALA A 172 7.67 -10.44 -12.01
C ALA A 172 7.32 -11.47 -10.92
N ARG A 173 8.28 -12.36 -10.59
CA ARG A 173 8.04 -13.44 -9.63
C ARG A 173 7.85 -12.91 -8.22
N ASN A 174 6.71 -13.23 -7.62
CA ASN A 174 6.40 -12.96 -6.22
C ASN A 174 5.41 -14.01 -5.69
N GLU A 175 5.90 -14.92 -4.86
CA GLU A 175 5.10 -16.02 -4.32
C GLU A 175 4.17 -15.58 -3.17
N LYS A 176 4.48 -14.44 -2.54
CA LYS A 176 3.68 -13.90 -1.42
C LYS A 176 2.50 -13.06 -1.89
N MET A 177 2.54 -12.57 -3.13
CA MET A 177 1.55 -11.67 -3.70
C MET A 177 1.22 -12.12 -5.11
N PRO A 178 0.26 -13.03 -5.31
CA PRO A 178 -0.16 -13.53 -6.62
C PRO A 178 -0.55 -12.40 -7.56
N PHE A 179 -0.34 -12.61 -8.87
CA PHE A 179 -0.76 -11.70 -9.92
C PHE A 179 -2.00 -12.26 -10.61
N ILE A 180 -3.04 -11.42 -10.73
CA ILE A 180 -4.33 -11.80 -11.31
C ILE A 180 -4.63 -10.91 -12.50
N VAL A 181 -4.90 -11.51 -13.64
CA VAL A 181 -5.49 -10.85 -14.81
C VAL A 181 -6.98 -11.17 -14.81
N ARG A 182 -7.81 -10.16 -14.54
CA ARG A 182 -9.27 -10.27 -14.65
C ARG A 182 -9.73 -9.92 -16.03
N THR A 183 -10.60 -10.73 -16.57
CA THR A 183 -11.32 -10.46 -17.81
C THR A 183 -12.82 -10.62 -17.58
N LYS A 184 -13.64 -10.26 -18.56
CA LYS A 184 -15.09 -10.48 -18.46
C LYS A 184 -15.49 -11.95 -18.46
N ARG A 185 -14.62 -12.86 -18.88
CA ARG A 185 -14.92 -14.27 -19.12
C ARG A 185 -14.21 -15.24 -18.17
N LEU A 186 -13.02 -14.87 -17.72
CA LEU A 186 -12.17 -15.70 -16.88
C LEU A 186 -11.18 -14.87 -16.09
N ASP A 187 -10.66 -15.42 -15.03
CA ASP A 187 -9.53 -14.88 -14.26
C ASP A 187 -8.30 -15.77 -14.46
N VAL A 188 -7.12 -15.14 -14.54
CA VAL A 188 -5.85 -15.85 -14.73
C VAL A 188 -4.93 -15.51 -13.56
N GLN A 189 -4.57 -16.49 -12.74
CA GLN A 189 -3.72 -16.33 -11.58
C GLN A 189 -2.34 -16.95 -11.78
N VAL A 190 -1.29 -16.18 -11.44
CA VAL A 190 0.12 -16.61 -11.55
C VAL A 190 0.98 -16.07 -10.41
N LEU A 191 2.17 -16.66 -10.21
CA LEU A 191 3.17 -16.19 -9.24
C LEU A 191 4.40 -15.55 -9.90
N GLY A 192 4.64 -15.84 -11.18
CA GLY A 192 5.79 -15.36 -11.92
C GLY A 192 5.97 -16.20 -13.21
N THR A 193 5.22 -15.87 -14.22
CA THR A 193 4.94 -16.69 -15.40
C THR A 193 4.98 -15.80 -16.63
N ARG A 194 5.32 -16.38 -17.78
CA ARG A 194 5.17 -15.75 -19.09
C ARG A 194 4.00 -16.43 -19.80
N PHE A 195 2.99 -15.64 -20.17
CA PHE A 195 1.77 -16.17 -20.76
C PHE A 195 1.06 -15.09 -21.59
N ASP A 196 0.18 -15.55 -22.43
CA ASP A 196 -0.69 -14.72 -23.26
C ASP A 196 -2.16 -14.97 -22.88
N VAL A 197 -2.94 -13.91 -22.83
CA VAL A 197 -4.39 -13.95 -22.61
C VAL A 197 -5.06 -13.21 -23.75
N LYS A 198 -5.97 -13.89 -24.47
CA LYS A 198 -6.85 -13.31 -25.48
C LYS A 198 -8.29 -13.42 -25.02
N SER A 199 -8.90 -12.27 -24.72
CA SER A 199 -10.28 -12.19 -24.19
C SER A 199 -10.97 -10.93 -24.69
N TYR A 200 -11.24 -10.85 -25.99
CA TYR A 200 -12.09 -9.82 -26.57
C TYR A 200 -13.55 -10.13 -26.29
N SER A 201 -14.32 -9.15 -25.83
CA SER A 201 -15.75 -9.34 -25.51
C SER A 201 -16.59 -9.69 -26.74
N THR A 202 -16.12 -9.36 -27.93
CA THR A 202 -16.78 -9.61 -29.22
C THR A 202 -16.50 -11.00 -29.80
N ASP A 203 -15.43 -11.68 -29.35
CA ASP A 203 -14.99 -12.95 -29.88
C ASP A 203 -15.70 -14.13 -29.20
N GLU A 204 -15.96 -15.18 -29.95
CA GLU A 204 -16.51 -16.43 -29.42
C GLU A 204 -15.46 -17.27 -28.72
N ILE A 205 -14.20 -17.17 -29.15
CA ILE A 205 -13.09 -17.93 -28.56
C ILE A 205 -12.20 -17.04 -27.70
N VAL A 206 -12.06 -17.40 -26.44
CA VAL A 206 -11.05 -16.87 -25.52
C VAL A 206 -9.93 -17.89 -25.35
N SER A 207 -8.71 -17.44 -25.11
CA SER A 207 -7.58 -18.34 -24.92
C SER A 207 -6.59 -17.86 -23.87
N VAL A 208 -5.92 -18.83 -23.23
CA VAL A 208 -4.76 -18.61 -22.37
C VAL A 208 -3.65 -19.54 -22.80
N SER A 209 -2.48 -19.02 -23.12
CA SER A 209 -1.32 -19.76 -23.60
C SER A 209 -0.11 -19.52 -22.71
N VAL A 210 0.59 -20.56 -22.27
CA VAL A 210 1.69 -20.46 -21.31
C VAL A 210 3.04 -20.67 -22.01
N GLU A 211 3.89 -19.64 -22.00
CA GLU A 211 5.26 -19.77 -22.50
C GLU A 211 6.18 -20.44 -21.46
N SER A 212 6.11 -20.00 -20.21
CA SER A 212 6.92 -20.56 -19.13
C SER A 212 6.26 -20.37 -17.78
N GLY A 213 6.41 -21.34 -16.89
CA GLY A 213 5.86 -21.32 -15.53
C GLY A 213 4.53 -22.07 -15.43
N LYS A 214 3.66 -21.63 -14.53
CA LYS A 214 2.34 -22.26 -14.25
C LYS A 214 1.29 -21.18 -14.19
N VAL A 215 0.12 -21.47 -14.70
CA VAL A 215 -1.05 -20.59 -14.73
C VAL A 215 -2.24 -21.36 -14.16
N GLN A 216 -3.01 -20.71 -13.32
CA GLN A 216 -4.35 -21.13 -12.95
C GLN A 216 -5.35 -20.27 -13.72
N VAL A 217 -6.31 -20.89 -14.37
CA VAL A 217 -7.40 -20.23 -15.08
C VAL A 217 -8.69 -20.57 -14.34
N ASP A 218 -9.36 -19.55 -13.85
CA ASP A 218 -10.63 -19.67 -13.13
C ASP A 218 -11.76 -19.20 -14.04
N LEU A 219 -12.72 -20.09 -14.28
CA LEU A 219 -13.98 -19.86 -14.97
C LEU A 219 -15.12 -19.87 -13.95
N PRO A 220 -16.29 -19.33 -14.26
CA PRO A 220 -17.43 -19.34 -13.33
C PRO A 220 -17.76 -20.72 -12.74
N GLU A 221 -17.62 -21.79 -13.53
CA GLU A 221 -18.00 -23.16 -13.14
C GLU A 221 -16.84 -24.15 -13.14
N ALA A 222 -15.63 -23.72 -13.49
CA ALA A 222 -14.48 -24.63 -13.59
C ALA A 222 -13.16 -23.90 -13.27
N MET A 223 -12.19 -24.66 -12.80
CA MET A 223 -10.82 -24.20 -12.60
C MET A 223 -9.87 -25.18 -13.28
N MET A 224 -8.90 -24.65 -14.01
CA MET A 224 -7.89 -25.48 -14.68
C MET A 224 -6.48 -24.94 -14.46
N ARG A 225 -5.49 -25.83 -14.58
CA ARG A 225 -4.08 -25.46 -14.49
C ARG A 225 -3.38 -25.77 -15.79
N LEU A 226 -2.56 -24.79 -16.22
CA LEU A 226 -1.71 -24.91 -17.40
C LEU A 226 -0.25 -24.83 -16.97
N THR A 227 0.58 -25.56 -17.69
CA THR A 227 2.04 -25.52 -17.57
C THR A 227 2.65 -24.99 -18.86
N ALA A 228 3.98 -24.81 -18.86
CA ALA A 228 4.70 -24.32 -20.04
C ALA A 228 4.34 -25.11 -21.31
N LYS A 229 4.14 -24.39 -22.41
CA LYS A 229 3.71 -24.88 -23.73
C LYS A 229 2.28 -25.41 -23.78
N GLU A 230 1.47 -25.20 -22.77
CA GLU A 230 0.05 -25.53 -22.82
C GLU A 230 -0.79 -24.30 -23.15
N GLN A 231 -1.84 -24.52 -23.90
CA GLN A 231 -2.88 -23.55 -24.25
C GLN A 231 -4.24 -24.15 -23.94
N VAL A 232 -5.14 -23.32 -23.44
CA VAL A 232 -6.59 -23.61 -23.40
C VAL A 232 -7.30 -22.67 -24.37
N LEU A 233 -8.23 -23.22 -25.13
CA LEU A 233 -9.22 -22.51 -25.94
C LEU A 233 -10.58 -22.74 -25.32
N ILE A 234 -11.35 -21.70 -25.13
CA ILE A 234 -12.67 -21.75 -24.49
C ILE A 234 -13.67 -21.08 -25.44
N ASN A 235 -14.67 -21.84 -25.86
CA ASN A 235 -15.79 -21.29 -26.62
C ASN A 235 -16.81 -20.70 -25.63
N THR A 236 -17.00 -19.39 -25.67
CA THR A 236 -17.87 -18.67 -24.73
C THR A 236 -19.36 -18.82 -25.02
N VAL A 237 -19.70 -19.35 -26.20
CA VAL A 237 -21.10 -19.63 -26.61
C VAL A 237 -21.52 -21.01 -26.19
N SER A 238 -20.71 -22.04 -26.50
CA SER A 238 -21.02 -23.44 -26.14
C SER A 238 -20.59 -23.84 -24.73
N GLY A 239 -19.65 -23.06 -24.10
CA GLY A 239 -19.02 -23.42 -22.84
C GLY A 239 -17.95 -24.50 -22.97
N GLU A 240 -17.72 -25.03 -24.17
CA GLU A 240 -16.72 -26.08 -24.40
C GLU A 240 -15.31 -25.50 -24.29
N TYR A 241 -14.40 -26.30 -23.76
CA TYR A 241 -12.99 -25.95 -23.71
C TYR A 241 -12.13 -27.10 -24.24
N SER A 242 -11.02 -26.74 -24.87
CA SER A 242 -10.01 -27.69 -25.33
C SER A 242 -8.62 -27.25 -24.83
N LYS A 243 -7.89 -28.21 -24.26
CA LYS A 243 -6.51 -28.02 -23.85
C LYS A 243 -5.59 -28.67 -24.89
N LYS A 244 -4.58 -27.95 -25.34
CA LYS A 244 -3.60 -28.45 -26.30
C LYS A 244 -2.18 -28.02 -25.94
N THR A 245 -1.20 -28.67 -26.55
CA THR A 245 0.21 -28.29 -26.49
C THR A 245 0.54 -27.29 -27.61
N GLU A 246 1.19 -26.17 -27.28
CA GLU A 246 1.61 -25.14 -28.22
C GLU A 246 3.13 -25.16 -28.33
N ASP A 247 3.64 -25.83 -29.35
CA ASP A 247 5.09 -26.01 -29.57
C ASP A 247 5.74 -24.88 -30.38
N ARG A 248 4.95 -24.04 -31.06
CA ARG A 248 5.44 -23.03 -32.04
C ARG A 248 5.60 -21.63 -31.47
N GLY A 249 5.51 -21.49 -30.15
CA GLY A 249 5.70 -20.23 -29.42
C GLY A 249 4.40 -19.46 -29.17
N VAL A 250 4.31 -18.96 -27.98
CA VAL A 250 3.20 -18.16 -27.46
C VAL A 250 3.30 -16.75 -28.02
N ALA A 251 2.14 -16.10 -28.25
CA ALA A 251 2.03 -14.71 -28.71
C ALA A 251 2.79 -14.42 -30.03
N ALA A 252 2.58 -15.24 -31.05
CA ALA A 252 3.12 -15.03 -32.40
C ALA A 252 2.80 -13.63 -32.97
N TRP A 253 1.65 -13.06 -32.56
CA TRP A 253 1.19 -11.75 -32.92
C TRP A 253 2.18 -10.61 -32.59
N MET A 254 3.02 -10.77 -31.55
CA MET A 254 4.06 -9.78 -31.23
C MET A 254 5.04 -9.55 -32.40
N LYS A 255 5.27 -10.59 -33.19
CA LYS A 255 6.14 -10.57 -34.39
C LYS A 255 5.35 -10.44 -35.69
N GLY A 256 4.06 -10.10 -35.63
CA GLY A 256 3.20 -9.97 -36.80
C GLY A 256 2.59 -11.29 -37.29
N GLY A 257 2.74 -12.38 -36.56
CA GLY A 257 2.11 -13.67 -36.89
C GLY A 257 0.63 -13.70 -36.53
N LEU A 258 -0.16 -14.35 -37.36
CA LEU A 258 -1.57 -14.68 -37.11
C LEU A 258 -1.70 -16.21 -37.05
N ARG A 259 -2.37 -16.71 -36.02
CA ARG A 259 -2.60 -18.14 -35.83
C ARG A 259 -4.03 -18.43 -35.53
N PHE A 260 -4.63 -19.22 -36.39
CA PHE A 260 -6.00 -19.70 -36.25
C PHE A 260 -5.98 -21.21 -36.03
N TYR A 261 -6.74 -21.70 -35.07
CA TYR A 261 -6.89 -23.12 -34.82
C TYR A 261 -8.36 -23.41 -34.57
N SER A 262 -9.01 -24.06 -35.53
CA SER A 262 -10.47 -24.30 -35.51
C SER A 262 -11.22 -23.02 -35.08
N THR A 263 -10.76 -21.86 -35.57
CA THR A 263 -11.30 -20.56 -35.20
C THR A 263 -12.51 -20.24 -36.07
N PRO A 264 -13.66 -19.85 -35.50
CA PRO A 264 -14.80 -19.42 -36.30
C PRO A 264 -14.42 -18.28 -37.25
N ILE A 265 -14.85 -18.38 -38.51
CA ILE A 265 -14.55 -17.37 -39.54
C ILE A 265 -14.94 -15.94 -39.11
N ARG A 266 -15.97 -15.82 -38.28
CA ARG A 266 -16.39 -14.53 -37.71
C ARG A 266 -15.33 -13.94 -36.77
N ASP A 267 -14.67 -14.77 -35.94
CA ASP A 267 -13.59 -14.32 -35.07
C ASP A 267 -12.32 -14.06 -35.86
N VAL A 268 -12.02 -14.86 -36.90
CA VAL A 268 -10.95 -14.58 -37.85
C VAL A 268 -11.15 -13.21 -38.50
N ALA A 269 -12.35 -12.90 -38.98
CA ALA A 269 -12.67 -11.59 -39.57
C ALA A 269 -12.39 -10.45 -38.58
N LYS A 270 -12.87 -10.54 -37.34
CA LYS A 270 -12.63 -9.54 -36.29
C LYS A 270 -11.12 -9.34 -35.99
N GLU A 271 -10.35 -10.44 -35.97
CA GLU A 271 -8.90 -10.35 -35.76
C GLU A 271 -8.20 -9.64 -36.92
N LEU A 272 -8.61 -9.94 -38.18
CA LEU A 272 -8.11 -9.22 -39.34
C LEU A 272 -8.48 -7.74 -39.32
N GLU A 273 -9.70 -7.39 -38.92
CA GLU A 273 -10.13 -6.01 -38.74
C GLU A 273 -9.21 -5.28 -37.75
N ARG A 274 -8.94 -5.90 -36.57
CA ARG A 274 -8.07 -5.32 -35.53
C ARG A 274 -6.64 -5.12 -36.00
N VAL A 275 -6.09 -6.08 -36.74
CA VAL A 275 -4.69 -6.06 -37.16
C VAL A 275 -4.45 -5.14 -38.35
N TYR A 276 -5.34 -5.18 -39.36
CA TYR A 276 -5.14 -4.48 -40.64
C TYR A 276 -5.94 -3.19 -40.76
N ASN A 277 -6.71 -2.79 -39.73
CA ASN A 277 -7.59 -1.61 -39.77
C ASN A 277 -8.49 -1.62 -41.01
N CYS A 278 -9.16 -2.74 -41.24
CA CYS A 278 -10.15 -2.92 -42.32
C CYS A 278 -11.53 -3.23 -41.76
N ARG A 279 -12.53 -3.29 -42.62
CA ARG A 279 -13.88 -3.66 -42.25
C ARG A 279 -14.32 -4.86 -43.10
N ILE A 280 -14.67 -5.96 -42.39
CA ILE A 280 -15.05 -7.22 -43.01
C ILE A 280 -16.55 -7.46 -42.76
N THR A 281 -17.29 -7.66 -43.84
CA THR A 281 -18.74 -7.93 -43.84
C THR A 281 -19.00 -9.29 -44.47
N PHE A 282 -20.12 -9.88 -44.12
CA PHE A 282 -20.57 -11.16 -44.65
C PHE A 282 -21.80 -10.96 -45.52
N ALA A 283 -21.87 -11.68 -46.64
CA ALA A 283 -23.00 -11.61 -47.54
C ALA A 283 -24.28 -12.06 -46.85
N SER A 284 -25.38 -11.32 -47.09
CA SER A 284 -26.68 -11.59 -46.50
C SER A 284 -27.24 -12.91 -46.97
N GLY A 285 -27.95 -13.64 -46.08
CA GLY A 285 -28.64 -14.89 -46.42
C GLY A 285 -27.74 -16.09 -46.61
N GLN A 286 -26.45 -15.98 -46.26
CA GLN A 286 -25.49 -17.10 -46.29
C GLN A 286 -25.00 -17.46 -44.87
N ASP A 287 -24.80 -18.73 -44.64
CA ASP A 287 -24.32 -19.24 -43.35
C ASP A 287 -22.81 -19.39 -43.35
N PHE A 288 -22.15 -18.81 -42.31
CA PHE A 288 -20.71 -18.82 -42.15
C PHE A 288 -20.31 -19.54 -40.85
N ASN A 289 -20.38 -20.89 -40.89
CA ASN A 289 -20.01 -21.76 -39.76
C ASN A 289 -18.62 -22.41 -39.97
N ASN A 290 -17.85 -21.89 -40.93
CA ASN A 290 -16.51 -22.40 -41.22
C ASN A 290 -15.55 -22.18 -40.06
N LEU A 291 -14.78 -23.21 -39.73
CA LEU A 291 -13.67 -23.14 -38.80
C LEU A 291 -12.35 -23.06 -39.61
N ILE A 292 -11.55 -22.08 -39.32
CA ILE A 292 -10.29 -21.80 -40.01
C ILE A 292 -9.12 -22.30 -39.15
N THR A 293 -8.21 -23.04 -39.78
CA THR A 293 -6.93 -23.43 -39.17
C THR A 293 -5.82 -23.02 -40.13
N GLY A 294 -4.90 -22.18 -39.68
CA GLY A 294 -3.79 -21.70 -40.50
C GLY A 294 -2.83 -20.80 -39.74
N GLU A 295 -1.63 -20.66 -40.30
CA GLU A 295 -0.60 -19.78 -39.75
C GLU A 295 -0.12 -18.82 -40.83
N HIS A 296 0.02 -17.54 -40.44
CA HIS A 296 0.43 -16.48 -41.35
C HIS A 296 1.47 -15.61 -40.64
N ASP A 297 2.73 -15.74 -41.03
CA ASP A 297 3.80 -14.92 -40.47
C ASP A 297 4.00 -13.66 -41.30
N ASN A 298 3.68 -12.50 -40.70
CA ASN A 298 3.90 -11.16 -41.25
C ASN A 298 3.42 -11.01 -42.72
N LYS A 299 2.20 -11.48 -43.01
CA LYS A 299 1.59 -11.44 -44.35
C LYS A 299 0.74 -10.19 -44.51
N SER A 300 0.51 -9.78 -45.76
CA SER A 300 -0.48 -8.76 -46.09
C SER A 300 -1.90 -9.30 -45.90
N LEU A 301 -2.88 -8.40 -45.73
CA LEU A 301 -4.30 -8.77 -45.64
C LEU A 301 -4.73 -9.63 -46.83
N GLU A 302 -4.29 -9.26 -48.06
CA GLU A 302 -4.63 -9.99 -49.27
C GLU A 302 -4.11 -11.40 -49.27
N ALA A 303 -2.87 -11.60 -48.76
CA ALA A 303 -2.29 -12.93 -48.66
C ALA A 303 -3.01 -13.82 -47.67
N VAL A 304 -3.48 -13.23 -46.54
CA VAL A 304 -4.29 -13.97 -45.55
C VAL A 304 -5.66 -14.30 -46.11
N LEU A 305 -6.34 -13.35 -46.77
CA LEU A 305 -7.65 -13.57 -47.42
C LEU A 305 -7.59 -14.65 -48.49
N LYS A 306 -6.54 -14.69 -49.35
CA LYS A 306 -6.34 -15.75 -50.33
C LYS A 306 -6.12 -17.11 -49.64
N SER A 307 -5.39 -17.15 -48.55
CA SER A 307 -5.23 -18.37 -47.76
C SER A 307 -6.54 -18.87 -47.17
N ILE A 308 -7.36 -17.97 -46.64
CA ILE A 308 -8.69 -18.30 -46.12
C ILE A 308 -9.57 -18.85 -47.23
N GLU A 309 -9.62 -18.22 -48.39
CA GLU A 309 -10.33 -18.67 -49.58
C GLU A 309 -9.90 -20.10 -49.96
N PHE A 310 -8.60 -20.34 -49.98
CA PHE A 310 -8.06 -21.69 -50.32
C PHE A 310 -8.39 -22.74 -49.28
N ILE A 311 -8.29 -22.42 -48.00
CA ILE A 311 -8.52 -23.35 -46.89
C ILE A 311 -10.03 -23.69 -46.75
N SER A 312 -10.90 -22.70 -46.89
CA SER A 312 -12.35 -22.90 -46.71
C SER A 312 -13.00 -23.57 -47.87
N GLY A 313 -12.47 -23.39 -49.09
CA GLY A 313 -12.98 -23.95 -50.34
C GLY A 313 -14.26 -23.28 -50.87
N ASP A 314 -15.17 -22.82 -50.01
CA ASP A 314 -16.45 -22.21 -50.31
C ASP A 314 -16.52 -20.69 -50.03
N ILE A 315 -15.58 -20.14 -49.28
CA ILE A 315 -15.54 -18.71 -48.96
C ILE A 315 -14.73 -17.99 -50.02
N LYS A 316 -15.31 -16.95 -50.61
CA LYS A 316 -14.68 -15.99 -51.51
C LYS A 316 -14.64 -14.61 -50.88
N TYR A 317 -13.80 -13.73 -51.42
CA TYR A 317 -13.76 -12.36 -50.96
C TYR A 317 -13.73 -11.33 -52.09
N LYS A 318 -14.33 -10.16 -51.85
CA LYS A 318 -14.19 -8.97 -52.67
C LYS A 318 -13.67 -7.84 -51.81
N LYS A 319 -12.54 -7.20 -52.19
CA LYS A 319 -11.89 -6.13 -51.45
C LYS A 319 -11.96 -4.82 -52.22
N GLU A 320 -12.51 -3.76 -51.61
CA GLU A 320 -12.58 -2.40 -52.15
C GLU A 320 -12.04 -1.43 -51.05
N GLY A 321 -10.83 -0.95 -51.24
CA GLY A 321 -10.14 -0.13 -50.22
C GLY A 321 -9.95 -0.89 -48.90
N ILE A 322 -10.54 -0.37 -47.83
CA ILE A 322 -10.53 -0.97 -46.50
C ILE A 322 -11.70 -1.94 -46.27
N HIS A 323 -12.67 -2.00 -47.20
CA HIS A 323 -13.84 -2.87 -47.07
C HIS A 323 -13.59 -4.22 -47.75
N VAL A 324 -13.93 -5.29 -47.04
CA VAL A 324 -13.88 -6.66 -47.52
C VAL A 324 -15.26 -7.28 -47.35
N LEU A 325 -15.78 -7.85 -48.40
CA LEU A 325 -17.00 -8.65 -48.38
C LEU A 325 -16.61 -10.11 -48.49
N LEU A 326 -17.01 -10.94 -47.54
CA LEU A 326 -16.93 -12.40 -47.62
C LEU A 326 -18.25 -12.96 -48.09
N TYR A 327 -18.21 -13.86 -49.08
CA TYR A 327 -19.39 -14.50 -49.62
C TYR A 327 -19.08 -15.98 -49.96
N LYS A 328 -20.10 -16.80 -50.13
CA LYS A 328 -19.98 -18.20 -50.54
C LYS A 328 -20.37 -18.39 -52.00
N GLU A 329 -19.56 -19.17 -52.65
CA GLU A 329 -19.84 -19.72 -54.00
C GLU A 329 -20.22 -21.19 -53.93
#